data_fcfcf929cf872a371148530cb048a595
#
_entry.id   fcfcf929cf872a371148530cb048a595
#
_cell.length_a   1.000
_cell.length_b   1.000
_cell.length_c   1.000
_cell.angle_alpha   90.00
_cell.angle_beta   90.00
_cell.angle_gamma   90.00
#
_symmetry.space_group_name_H-M   'P 1'
#
loop_
_entity.id
_entity.type
_entity.pdbx_description
1 polymer ?
#
loop_
_entity_poly.entity_id
_entity_poly.type
_entity_poly.pdbx_seq_one_letter_code
_entity_poly.pdbx_strand_id
1 'polypeptide(L)'
;MICSKISHKAGPLDPDLLETGKALGLSPVLMGILKRRNLTDPEAIRTFLDGSPEPFHDPYGLLHMERAVTRICEALSKEEKITIYGDYDVDGTSASSLLFLFLTKNLGAKAAVYIPRRDTEGYGLNLEALEKIYAGGSTLVITVDTGISGADVIKKAPTGLDVIITDHHLAPQELPPAYTVVNPNQPGDSYPEKGICGCGVAFKLCQALWQHFHPESALWTDLIELAAV
;
A
#
# COMPACT_ATOMS: atom_id res chain seq x y z
N MET A 1 35.54 -9.32 23.28
CA MET A 1 34.89 -10.58 22.89
C MET A 1 33.47 -10.55 23.45
N ILE A 2 32.48 -9.97 22.71
CA ILE A 2 31.10 -9.89 23.16
C ILE A 2 30.38 -11.09 22.54
N CYS A 3 30.31 -12.18 23.30
CA CYS A 3 29.47 -13.31 22.94
C CYS A 3 28.04 -12.98 23.38
N SER A 4 27.26 -12.37 22.51
CA SER A 4 25.81 -12.20 22.74
C SER A 4 25.18 -13.58 22.82
N LYS A 5 24.72 -13.98 24.01
CA LYS A 5 23.87 -15.16 24.18
C LYS A 5 22.62 -14.98 23.33
N ILE A 6 22.57 -15.63 22.18
CA ILE A 6 21.34 -15.79 21.42
C ILE A 6 20.45 -16.69 22.26
N SER A 7 19.52 -16.10 23.02
CA SER A 7 18.54 -16.87 23.76
C SER A 7 17.52 -17.45 22.78
N HIS A 8 17.61 -18.73 22.50
CA HIS A 8 16.58 -19.45 21.80
C HIS A 8 15.31 -19.53 22.68
N LYS A 9 14.38 -18.62 22.50
CA LYS A 9 13.04 -18.68 23.11
C LYS A 9 12.09 -19.64 22.34
N ALA A 10 12.62 -20.61 21.63
CA ALA A 10 11.81 -21.66 21.02
C ALA A 10 11.72 -22.78 22.05
N GLY A 11 10.52 -23.00 22.60
CA GLY A 11 10.22 -24.24 23.28
C GLY A 11 10.43 -25.45 22.33
N PRO A 12 10.47 -26.68 22.88
CA PRO A 12 10.61 -27.88 22.07
C PRO A 12 9.53 -27.92 20.99
N LEU A 13 9.90 -28.41 19.82
CA LEU A 13 8.93 -28.66 18.75
C LEU A 13 8.05 -29.85 19.14
N ASP A 14 6.77 -29.75 18.87
CA ASP A 14 5.83 -30.84 19.05
C ASP A 14 6.23 -32.02 18.13
N PRO A 15 6.05 -33.28 18.56
CA PRO A 15 6.38 -34.45 17.75
C PRO A 15 5.78 -34.42 16.35
N ASP A 16 4.52 -34.02 16.22
CA ASP A 16 3.78 -33.88 14.95
C ASP A 16 4.44 -32.89 14.00
N LEU A 17 4.93 -31.77 14.56
CA LEU A 17 5.61 -30.75 13.77
C LEU A 17 7.00 -31.21 13.32
N LEU A 18 7.67 -32.06 14.11
CA LEU A 18 8.92 -32.69 13.73
C LEU A 18 8.71 -33.73 12.61
N GLU A 19 7.63 -34.49 12.65
CA GLU A 19 7.27 -35.44 11.57
C GLU A 19 6.92 -34.68 10.29
N THR A 20 6.13 -33.60 10.39
CA THR A 20 5.84 -32.69 9.25
C THR A 20 7.14 -32.20 8.64
N GLY A 21 8.07 -31.70 9.45
CA GLY A 21 9.38 -31.24 8.98
C GLY A 21 10.15 -32.34 8.22
N LYS A 22 10.19 -33.57 8.76
CA LYS A 22 10.83 -34.72 8.08
C LYS A 22 10.17 -35.01 6.73
N ALA A 23 8.83 -35.05 6.69
CA ALA A 23 8.07 -35.29 5.46
C ALA A 23 8.30 -34.24 4.39
N LEU A 24 8.54 -32.99 4.80
CA LEU A 24 8.83 -31.83 3.91
C LEU A 24 10.34 -31.66 3.62
N GLY A 25 11.22 -32.50 4.19
CA GLY A 25 12.67 -32.34 4.05
C GLY A 25 13.25 -31.12 4.76
N LEU A 26 12.56 -30.58 5.77
CA LEU A 26 12.92 -29.36 6.47
C LEU A 26 13.66 -29.65 7.78
N SER A 27 14.64 -28.79 8.11
CA SER A 27 15.37 -28.94 9.36
C SER A 27 14.50 -28.54 10.58
N PRO A 28 14.77 -29.13 11.78
CA PRO A 28 14.08 -28.73 13.01
C PRO A 28 14.21 -27.23 13.33
N VAL A 29 15.33 -26.61 12.94
CA VAL A 29 15.55 -25.16 13.13
C VAL A 29 14.57 -24.36 12.28
N LEU A 30 14.41 -24.73 11.01
CA LEU A 30 13.46 -24.06 10.11
C LEU A 30 12.02 -24.27 10.59
N MET A 31 11.65 -25.48 11.01
CA MET A 31 10.35 -25.74 11.60
C MET A 31 10.09 -24.87 12.86
N GLY A 32 11.11 -24.65 13.67
CA GLY A 32 11.01 -23.73 14.81
C GLY A 32 10.77 -22.27 14.41
N ILE A 33 11.32 -21.84 13.29
CA ILE A 33 11.07 -20.49 12.73
C ILE A 33 9.64 -20.40 12.19
N LEU A 34 9.20 -21.38 11.42
CA LEU A 34 7.85 -21.44 10.85
C LEU A 34 6.77 -21.47 11.94
N LYS A 35 6.97 -22.29 12.99
CA LYS A 35 6.08 -22.32 14.17
C LYS A 35 5.90 -20.91 14.81
N ARG A 36 6.97 -20.15 14.95
CA ARG A 36 6.90 -18.78 15.50
C ARG A 36 6.12 -17.82 14.62
N ARG A 37 5.98 -18.11 13.34
CA ARG A 37 5.20 -17.36 12.36
C ARG A 37 3.78 -17.93 12.21
N ASN A 38 3.37 -18.85 13.10
CA ASN A 38 2.09 -19.56 13.04
C ASN A 38 1.88 -20.39 11.76
N LEU A 39 2.97 -20.71 11.05
CA LEU A 39 2.97 -21.62 9.91
C LEU A 39 3.23 -23.03 10.41
N THR A 40 2.17 -23.80 10.64
CA THR A 40 2.23 -25.17 11.16
C THR A 40 1.52 -26.18 10.27
N ASP A 41 0.63 -25.73 9.40
CA ASP A 41 -0.05 -26.58 8.41
C ASP A 41 0.91 -26.93 7.26
N PRO A 42 1.00 -28.24 6.86
CA PRO A 42 1.92 -28.68 5.82
C PRO A 42 1.72 -28.01 4.46
N GLU A 43 0.48 -27.75 4.05
CA GLU A 43 0.19 -27.11 2.77
C GLU A 43 0.54 -25.61 2.81
N ALA A 44 0.21 -24.91 3.90
CA ALA A 44 0.62 -23.54 4.11
C ALA A 44 2.14 -23.37 4.13
N ILE A 45 2.88 -24.34 4.74
CA ILE A 45 4.34 -24.38 4.71
C ILE A 45 4.87 -24.54 3.28
N ARG A 46 4.30 -25.46 2.50
CA ARG A 46 4.70 -25.65 1.10
C ARG A 46 4.49 -24.39 0.28
N THR A 47 3.28 -23.85 0.30
CA THR A 47 2.94 -22.60 -0.41
C THR A 47 3.90 -21.48 -0.06
N PHE A 48 4.20 -21.29 1.24
CA PHE A 48 5.13 -20.28 1.70
C PHE A 48 6.57 -20.48 1.21
N LEU A 49 7.04 -21.74 1.17
CA LEU A 49 8.42 -22.07 0.78
C LEU A 49 8.60 -22.18 -0.74
N ASP A 50 7.59 -22.62 -1.47
CA ASP A 50 7.64 -22.74 -2.93
C ASP A 50 7.63 -21.38 -3.61
N GLY A 51 7.33 -20.30 -2.87
CA GLY A 51 7.26 -18.94 -3.42
C GLY A 51 6.21 -18.81 -4.52
N SER A 52 5.29 -19.78 -4.62
CA SER A 52 4.15 -19.65 -5.51
C SER A 52 3.33 -18.45 -5.04
N PRO A 53 3.12 -17.46 -5.89
CA PRO A 53 2.33 -16.30 -5.49
C PRO A 53 0.92 -16.80 -5.15
N GLU A 54 0.48 -16.59 -3.91
CA GLU A 54 -0.93 -16.69 -3.61
C GLU A 54 -1.69 -15.73 -4.54
N PRO A 55 -2.89 -16.11 -4.99
CA PRO A 55 -3.68 -15.20 -5.81
C PRO A 55 -3.88 -13.90 -5.04
N PHE A 56 -3.59 -12.78 -5.69
CA PHE A 56 -3.80 -11.47 -5.10
C PHE A 56 -5.26 -11.30 -4.70
N HIS A 57 -5.50 -10.80 -3.50
CA HIS A 57 -6.83 -10.38 -3.10
C HIS A 57 -7.36 -9.29 -4.04
N ASP A 58 -8.66 -9.33 -4.28
CA ASP A 58 -9.34 -8.35 -5.11
C ASP A 58 -9.06 -6.91 -4.60
N PRO A 59 -8.54 -6.01 -5.45
CA PRO A 59 -8.29 -4.64 -5.05
C PRO A 59 -9.56 -3.90 -4.62
N TYR A 60 -10.73 -4.26 -5.16
CA TYR A 60 -12.02 -3.68 -4.76
C TYR A 60 -12.51 -4.15 -3.38
N GLY A 61 -11.83 -5.13 -2.76
CA GLY A 61 -12.03 -5.47 -1.36
C GLY A 61 -11.59 -4.38 -0.38
N LEU A 62 -10.72 -3.45 -0.79
CA LEU A 62 -10.38 -2.26 -0.01
C LEU A 62 -11.55 -1.28 -0.01
N LEU A 63 -11.97 -0.86 1.18
CA LEU A 63 -13.10 0.05 1.36
C LEU A 63 -12.87 1.36 0.58
N HIS A 64 -13.89 1.80 -0.16
CA HIS A 64 -13.89 3.01 -0.99
C HIS A 64 -12.95 2.98 -2.23
N MET A 65 -12.36 1.86 -2.59
CA MET A 65 -11.54 1.73 -3.81
C MET A 65 -12.31 2.16 -5.06
N GLU A 66 -13.56 1.73 -5.20
CA GLU A 66 -14.41 2.10 -6.34
C GLU A 66 -14.58 3.63 -6.47
N ARG A 67 -14.75 4.32 -5.34
CA ARG A 67 -14.87 5.79 -5.33
C ARG A 67 -13.57 6.47 -5.76
N ALA A 68 -12.41 5.93 -5.35
CA ALA A 68 -11.10 6.42 -5.77
C ALA A 68 -10.90 6.23 -7.28
N VAL A 69 -11.20 5.04 -7.79
CA VAL A 69 -11.13 4.71 -9.23
C VAL A 69 -12.02 5.65 -10.03
N THR A 70 -13.28 5.83 -9.63
CA THR A 70 -14.23 6.70 -10.32
C THR A 70 -13.70 8.14 -10.43
N ARG A 71 -13.19 8.72 -9.34
CA ARG A 71 -12.64 10.09 -9.35
C ARG A 71 -11.40 10.22 -10.24
N ILE A 72 -10.53 9.21 -10.24
CA ILE A 72 -9.36 9.20 -11.13
C ILE A 72 -9.79 9.11 -12.59
N CYS A 73 -10.76 8.26 -12.92
CA CYS A 73 -11.33 8.16 -14.28
C CYS A 73 -11.94 9.50 -14.74
N GLU A 74 -12.63 10.20 -13.84
CA GLU A 74 -13.14 11.55 -14.16
C GLU A 74 -11.98 12.53 -14.43
N ALA A 75 -10.91 12.50 -13.63
CA ALA A 75 -9.75 13.35 -13.85
C ALA A 75 -9.09 13.06 -15.21
N LEU A 76 -8.94 11.78 -15.56
CA LEU A 76 -8.40 11.36 -16.86
C LEU A 76 -9.28 11.87 -18.02
N SER A 77 -10.59 11.70 -17.92
CA SER A 77 -11.52 12.12 -18.97
C SER A 77 -11.55 13.64 -19.20
N LYS A 78 -11.30 14.41 -18.16
CA LYS A 78 -11.22 15.89 -18.20
C LYS A 78 -9.81 16.40 -18.42
N GLU A 79 -8.85 15.51 -18.62
CA GLU A 79 -7.42 15.84 -18.73
C GLU A 79 -6.87 16.70 -17.55
N GLU A 80 -7.41 16.47 -16.37
CA GLU A 80 -6.98 17.16 -15.15
C GLU A 80 -5.53 16.81 -14.83
N LYS A 81 -4.81 17.77 -14.24
CA LYS A 81 -3.47 17.51 -13.71
C LYS A 81 -3.58 16.84 -12.35
N ILE A 82 -2.97 15.66 -12.22
CA ILE A 82 -2.94 14.85 -11.00
C ILE A 82 -1.58 15.05 -10.32
N THR A 83 -1.56 15.29 -9.01
CA THR A 83 -0.31 15.25 -8.24
C THR A 83 -0.33 14.06 -7.27
N ILE A 84 0.70 13.22 -7.34
CA ILE A 84 0.96 12.16 -6.36
C ILE A 84 1.78 12.81 -5.24
N TYR A 85 1.26 12.73 -4.01
CA TYR A 85 1.91 13.25 -2.82
C TYR A 85 2.42 12.06 -1.99
N GLY A 86 3.72 11.82 -2.00
CA GLY A 86 4.33 10.67 -1.33
C GLY A 86 5.03 11.02 -0.02
N ASP A 87 5.42 10.00 0.74
CA ASP A 87 6.39 10.12 1.80
C ASP A 87 7.82 10.03 1.23
N TYR A 88 8.80 10.42 2.04
CA TYR A 88 10.23 10.49 1.65
C TYR A 88 11.01 9.21 1.96
N ASP A 89 10.42 8.22 2.60
CA ASP A 89 11.07 6.93 2.87
C ASP A 89 10.98 5.97 1.68
N VAL A 90 11.46 4.74 1.85
CA VAL A 90 11.50 3.75 0.76
C VAL A 90 10.10 3.34 0.33
N ASP A 91 9.16 3.16 1.27
CA ASP A 91 7.77 2.78 0.97
C ASP A 91 7.09 3.91 0.17
N GLY A 92 7.14 5.16 0.66
CA GLY A 92 6.52 6.30 0.00
C GLY A 92 7.15 6.65 -1.35
N THR A 93 8.48 6.55 -1.50
CA THR A 93 9.15 6.81 -2.78
C THR A 93 8.89 5.71 -3.80
N SER A 94 8.81 4.45 -3.38
CA SER A 94 8.44 3.32 -4.25
C SER A 94 6.98 3.43 -4.68
N ALA A 95 6.07 3.72 -3.75
CA ALA A 95 4.65 3.96 -4.02
C ALA A 95 4.43 5.11 -5.02
N SER A 96 5.14 6.22 -4.81
CA SER A 96 5.09 7.38 -5.71
C SER A 96 5.57 7.04 -7.11
N SER A 97 6.67 6.31 -7.21
CA SER A 97 7.26 5.90 -8.49
C SER A 97 6.34 4.94 -9.24
N LEU A 98 5.79 3.95 -8.54
CA LEU A 98 4.87 2.96 -9.08
C LEU A 98 3.62 3.63 -9.64
N LEU A 99 2.94 4.44 -8.83
CA LEU A 99 1.71 5.10 -9.26
C LEU A 99 1.96 6.12 -10.38
N PHE A 100 3.07 6.87 -10.33
CA PHE A 100 3.45 7.80 -11.39
C PHE A 100 3.68 7.08 -12.73
N LEU A 101 4.45 6.00 -12.71
CA LEU A 101 4.71 5.19 -13.91
C LEU A 101 3.43 4.59 -14.47
N PHE A 102 2.57 4.06 -13.61
CA PHE A 102 1.29 3.52 -14.02
C PHE A 102 0.39 4.58 -14.66
N LEU A 103 0.15 5.70 -13.98
CA LEU A 103 -0.72 6.77 -14.49
C LEU A 103 -0.21 7.35 -15.81
N THR A 104 1.11 7.54 -15.93
CA THR A 104 1.68 8.17 -17.14
C THR A 104 1.83 7.20 -18.29
N LYS A 105 2.35 5.99 -18.06
CA LYS A 105 2.64 5.03 -19.14
C LYS A 105 1.43 4.22 -19.58
N ASN A 106 0.58 3.81 -18.63
CA ASN A 106 -0.56 2.96 -18.94
C ASN A 106 -1.82 3.76 -19.23
N LEU A 107 -2.02 4.92 -18.58
CA LEU A 107 -3.23 5.71 -18.72
C LEU A 107 -3.02 7.07 -19.40
N GLY A 108 -1.79 7.46 -19.75
CA GLY A 108 -1.50 8.73 -20.42
C GLY A 108 -1.82 9.98 -19.58
N ALA A 109 -1.90 9.86 -18.26
CA ALA A 109 -2.28 10.95 -17.36
C ALA A 109 -1.25 12.09 -17.34
N LYS A 110 -1.74 13.31 -17.14
CA LYS A 110 -0.91 14.47 -16.81
C LYS A 110 -0.59 14.43 -15.30
N ALA A 111 0.43 13.63 -14.93
CA ALA A 111 0.78 13.42 -13.54
C ALA A 111 2.11 14.10 -13.16
N ALA A 112 2.22 14.49 -11.89
CA ALA A 112 3.45 14.98 -11.25
C ALA A 112 3.61 14.31 -9.89
N VAL A 113 4.83 14.30 -9.36
CA VAL A 113 5.13 13.79 -8.01
C VAL A 113 5.57 14.95 -7.13
N TYR A 114 5.09 14.97 -5.90
CA TYR A 114 5.53 15.84 -4.84
C TYR A 114 5.93 15.01 -3.62
N ILE A 115 7.16 15.15 -3.18
CA ILE A 115 7.66 14.51 -1.96
C ILE A 115 8.12 15.64 -1.03
N PRO A 116 7.54 15.77 0.17
CA PRO A 116 7.90 16.83 1.10
C PRO A 116 9.34 16.68 1.58
N ARG A 117 10.00 17.79 1.78
CA ARG A 117 11.35 17.79 2.33
C ARG A 117 11.31 17.64 3.84
N ARG A 118 11.95 16.57 4.33
CA ARG A 118 12.00 16.23 5.75
C ARG A 118 12.52 17.38 6.64
N ASP A 119 13.49 18.13 6.12
CA ASP A 119 14.20 19.19 6.86
C ASP A 119 13.41 20.50 6.97
N THR A 120 12.47 20.76 6.08
CA THR A 120 11.76 22.05 6.00
C THR A 120 10.23 21.91 6.08
N GLU A 121 9.67 20.79 5.65
CA GLU A 121 8.22 20.61 5.54
C GLU A 121 7.67 19.57 6.55
N GLY A 122 8.56 18.78 7.16
CA GLY A 122 8.19 17.77 8.15
C GLY A 122 7.60 16.50 7.54
N TYR A 123 6.90 15.73 8.37
CA TYR A 123 6.23 14.49 8.00
C TYR A 123 4.75 14.72 7.71
N GLY A 124 4.21 14.01 6.74
CA GLY A 124 2.79 14.00 6.42
C GLY A 124 2.35 15.14 5.49
N LEU A 125 1.04 15.33 5.40
CA LEU A 125 0.47 16.40 4.60
C LEU A 125 0.75 17.78 5.22
N ASN A 126 1.08 18.76 4.40
CA ASN A 126 1.17 20.14 4.83
C ASN A 126 0.35 21.06 3.91
N LEU A 127 -0.23 22.10 4.49
CA LEU A 127 -1.13 23.00 3.78
C LEU A 127 -0.41 23.79 2.68
N GLU A 128 0.78 24.30 2.96
CA GLU A 128 1.55 25.10 1.99
C GLU A 128 1.88 24.30 0.72
N ALA A 129 2.18 23.00 0.88
CA ALA A 129 2.39 22.12 -0.26
C ALA A 129 1.10 21.93 -1.08
N LEU A 130 -0.05 21.71 -0.43
CA LEU A 130 -1.33 21.58 -1.14
C LEU A 130 -1.69 22.88 -1.88
N GLU A 131 -1.45 24.03 -1.28
CA GLU A 131 -1.64 25.34 -1.93
C GLU A 131 -0.74 25.53 -3.15
N LYS A 132 0.55 25.17 -3.04
CA LYS A 132 1.49 25.18 -4.17
C LYS A 132 1.07 24.24 -5.30
N ILE A 133 0.63 23.03 -4.95
CA ILE A 133 0.16 22.01 -5.89
C ILE A 133 -1.08 22.53 -6.64
N TYR A 134 -2.04 23.12 -5.92
CA TYR A 134 -3.24 23.70 -6.51
C TYR A 134 -2.93 24.91 -7.40
N ALA A 135 -2.08 25.83 -6.93
CA ALA A 135 -1.61 26.96 -7.73
C ALA A 135 -0.85 26.53 -8.99
N GLY A 136 -0.20 25.35 -8.96
CA GLY A 136 0.42 24.68 -10.11
C GLY A 136 -0.55 24.03 -11.09
N GLY A 137 -1.87 24.18 -10.86
CA GLY A 137 -2.95 23.72 -11.73
C GLY A 137 -3.42 22.27 -11.50
N SER A 138 -3.01 21.62 -10.40
CA SER A 138 -3.53 20.30 -10.05
C SER A 138 -4.89 20.44 -9.36
N THR A 139 -5.86 19.64 -9.76
CA THR A 139 -7.20 19.58 -9.18
C THR A 139 -7.46 18.29 -8.41
N LEU A 140 -6.54 17.32 -8.56
CA LEU A 140 -6.56 16.05 -7.84
C LEU A 140 -5.18 15.78 -7.23
N VAL A 141 -5.16 15.49 -5.92
CA VAL A 141 -4.01 14.95 -5.21
C VAL A 141 -4.34 13.51 -4.82
N ILE A 142 -3.40 12.60 -5.09
CA ILE A 142 -3.45 11.23 -4.58
C ILE A 142 -2.28 11.09 -3.62
N THR A 143 -2.55 10.92 -2.32
CA THR A 143 -1.48 10.63 -1.38
C THR A 143 -1.12 9.15 -1.45
N VAL A 144 0.14 8.82 -1.27
CA VAL A 144 0.62 7.43 -1.15
C VAL A 144 1.50 7.32 0.08
N ASP A 145 1.23 6.31 0.90
CA ASP A 145 1.95 6.02 2.15
C ASP A 145 1.89 7.17 3.17
N THR A 146 0.90 8.03 3.07
CA THR A 146 0.70 9.17 3.96
C THR A 146 -0.71 9.71 3.87
N GLY A 147 -1.09 10.57 4.83
CA GLY A 147 -2.30 11.38 4.74
C GLY A 147 -3.39 11.01 5.73
N ILE A 148 -3.39 9.78 6.29
CA ILE A 148 -4.46 9.34 7.20
C ILE A 148 -4.57 10.17 8.48
N SER A 149 -3.50 10.80 8.91
CA SER A 149 -3.47 11.72 10.06
C SER A 149 -3.69 13.18 9.70
N GLY A 150 -3.90 13.51 8.41
CA GLY A 150 -3.91 14.87 7.87
C GLY A 150 -5.24 15.62 7.98
N ALA A 151 -6.14 15.27 8.92
CA ALA A 151 -7.48 15.84 8.99
C ALA A 151 -7.53 17.39 9.02
N ASP A 152 -6.67 18.02 9.82
CA ASP A 152 -6.64 19.50 9.95
C ASP A 152 -6.10 20.19 8.72
N VAL A 153 -5.23 19.54 7.96
CA VAL A 153 -4.69 20.04 6.69
C VAL A 153 -5.76 19.94 5.60
N ILE A 154 -6.43 18.79 5.51
CA ILE A 154 -7.49 18.55 4.52
C ILE A 154 -8.66 19.52 4.72
N LYS A 155 -9.07 19.81 5.98
CA LYS A 155 -10.12 20.81 6.27
C LYS A 155 -9.81 22.21 5.72
N LYS A 156 -8.53 22.53 5.56
CA LYS A 156 -8.04 23.85 5.10
C LYS A 156 -7.56 23.81 3.65
N ALA A 157 -7.60 22.66 3.00
CA ALA A 157 -7.15 22.51 1.61
C ALA A 157 -7.90 23.46 0.67
N PRO A 158 -7.29 23.91 -0.42
CA PRO A 158 -7.93 24.81 -1.39
C PRO A 158 -9.25 24.25 -1.92
N THR A 159 -10.28 25.07 -1.96
CA THR A 159 -11.56 24.71 -2.57
C THR A 159 -11.37 24.39 -4.04
N GLY A 160 -11.81 23.20 -4.48
CA GLY A 160 -11.61 22.72 -5.84
C GLY A 160 -10.40 21.78 -6.00
N LEU A 161 -9.67 21.51 -4.91
CA LEU A 161 -8.66 20.45 -4.87
C LEU A 161 -9.25 19.21 -4.17
N ASP A 162 -9.47 18.16 -4.93
CA ASP A 162 -9.85 16.88 -4.36
C ASP A 162 -8.61 16.13 -3.87
N VAL A 163 -8.74 15.44 -2.74
CA VAL A 163 -7.67 14.62 -2.17
C VAL A 163 -8.18 13.18 -2.01
N ILE A 164 -7.52 12.24 -2.64
CA ILE A 164 -7.66 10.80 -2.40
C ILE A 164 -6.50 10.40 -1.49
N ILE A 165 -6.81 9.83 -0.33
CA ILE A 165 -5.80 9.29 0.57
C ILE A 165 -5.65 7.81 0.29
N THR A 166 -4.42 7.35 -0.08
CA THR A 166 -4.03 5.94 -0.01
C THR A 166 -2.92 5.80 1.02
N ASP A 167 -3.20 5.02 2.05
CA ASP A 167 -2.33 4.91 3.21
C ASP A 167 -2.50 3.52 3.87
N HIS A 168 -1.57 3.13 4.72
CA HIS A 168 -1.63 1.87 5.48
C HIS A 168 -1.42 2.06 6.99
N HIS A 169 -1.05 3.26 7.40
CA HIS A 169 -0.88 3.58 8.81
C HIS A 169 -2.19 3.43 9.60
N LEU A 170 -2.08 3.29 10.91
CA LEU A 170 -3.24 3.18 11.79
C LEU A 170 -4.14 4.40 11.63
N ALA A 171 -5.38 4.13 11.24
CA ALA A 171 -6.35 5.19 11.05
C ALA A 171 -6.87 5.72 12.39
N PRO A 172 -7.06 7.06 12.51
CA PRO A 172 -7.77 7.63 13.64
C PRO A 172 -9.25 7.21 13.62
N GLN A 173 -9.94 7.38 14.75
CA GLN A 173 -11.36 7.07 14.84
C GLN A 173 -12.20 7.96 13.90
N GLU A 174 -11.83 9.23 13.77
CA GLU A 174 -12.42 10.17 12.83
C GLU A 174 -11.46 10.36 11.64
N LEU A 175 -11.89 9.91 10.47
CA LEU A 175 -11.10 9.99 9.25
C LEU A 175 -10.97 11.43 8.74
N PRO A 176 -9.86 11.75 8.04
CA PRO A 176 -9.73 13.04 7.34
C PRO A 176 -10.90 13.25 6.36
N PRO A 177 -11.45 14.48 6.26
CA PRO A 177 -12.53 14.81 5.34
C PRO A 177 -12.03 14.98 3.91
N ALA A 178 -11.30 13.98 3.42
CA ALA A 178 -10.84 13.87 2.05
C ALA A 178 -11.97 13.47 1.10
N TYR A 179 -11.75 13.59 -0.22
CA TYR A 179 -12.68 13.07 -1.21
C TYR A 179 -12.97 11.59 -0.95
N THR A 180 -11.92 10.81 -0.74
CA THR A 180 -12.03 9.41 -0.28
C THR A 180 -10.75 8.95 0.42
N VAL A 181 -10.88 7.90 1.22
CA VAL A 181 -9.78 7.25 1.93
C VAL A 181 -9.77 5.78 1.56
N VAL A 182 -8.63 5.28 1.09
CA VAL A 182 -8.35 3.87 0.85
C VAL A 182 -7.23 3.47 1.80
N ASN A 183 -7.59 2.74 2.85
CA ASN A 183 -6.66 2.30 3.88
C ASN A 183 -7.18 1.00 4.51
N PRO A 184 -6.44 -0.11 4.47
CA PRO A 184 -6.90 -1.38 5.04
C PRO A 184 -7.14 -1.30 6.56
N ASN A 185 -6.53 -0.34 7.24
CA ASN A 185 -6.64 -0.13 8.68
C ASN A 185 -7.69 0.91 9.09
N GLN A 186 -8.52 1.40 8.13
CA GLN A 186 -9.61 2.32 8.44
C GLN A 186 -10.81 1.59 9.07
N PRO A 187 -11.63 2.28 9.90
CA PRO A 187 -12.85 1.69 10.45
C PRO A 187 -13.78 1.16 9.36
N GLY A 188 -14.26 -0.07 9.54
CA GLY A 188 -15.20 -0.73 8.62
C GLY A 188 -14.55 -1.39 7.40
N ASP A 189 -13.25 -1.28 7.19
CA ASP A 189 -12.55 -2.01 6.15
C ASP A 189 -12.41 -3.50 6.51
N SER A 190 -12.66 -4.39 5.56
CA SER A 190 -12.59 -5.85 5.70
C SER A 190 -11.52 -6.51 4.82
N TYR A 191 -10.63 -5.73 4.24
CA TYR A 191 -9.55 -6.27 3.40
C TYR A 191 -8.71 -7.29 4.19
N PRO A 192 -8.45 -8.50 3.63
CA PRO A 192 -7.82 -9.59 4.37
C PRO A 192 -6.39 -9.28 4.84
N GLU A 193 -5.61 -8.58 4.00
CA GLU A 193 -4.21 -8.27 4.29
C GLU A 193 -4.08 -6.90 4.96
N LYS A 194 -4.10 -6.90 6.30
CA LYS A 194 -3.95 -5.67 7.09
C LYS A 194 -2.51 -5.18 7.23
N GLY A 195 -1.55 -6.05 6.91
CA GLY A 195 -0.11 -5.75 6.96
C GLY A 195 0.47 -5.23 5.65
N ILE A 196 -0.36 -4.98 4.64
CA ILE A 196 0.10 -4.43 3.36
C ILE A 196 0.75 -3.06 3.57
N CYS A 197 1.91 -2.83 2.94
CA CYS A 197 2.65 -1.57 3.00
C CYS A 197 1.98 -0.47 2.14
N GLY A 198 2.42 0.78 2.27
CA GLY A 198 1.89 1.91 1.50
C GLY A 198 2.04 1.73 0.00
N CYS A 199 3.19 1.21 -0.47
CA CYS A 199 3.40 0.85 -1.87
C CYS A 199 2.47 -0.27 -2.32
N GLY A 200 2.17 -1.23 -1.45
CA GLY A 200 1.19 -2.29 -1.70
C GLY A 200 -0.23 -1.73 -1.88
N VAL A 201 -0.64 -0.73 -1.11
CA VAL A 201 -1.94 -0.06 -1.30
C VAL A 201 -1.97 0.69 -2.63
N ALA A 202 -0.90 1.41 -2.99
CA ALA A 202 -0.76 2.06 -4.29
C ALA A 202 -0.81 1.05 -5.44
N PHE A 203 -0.18 -0.12 -5.29
CA PHE A 203 -0.23 -1.22 -6.25
C PHE A 203 -1.67 -1.74 -6.42
N LYS A 204 -2.44 -1.88 -5.32
CA LYS A 204 -3.85 -2.25 -5.38
C LYS A 204 -4.69 -1.21 -6.12
N LEU A 205 -4.41 0.08 -5.95
CA LEU A 205 -5.07 1.13 -6.73
C LEU A 205 -4.76 0.99 -8.24
N CYS A 206 -3.51 0.69 -8.60
CA CYS A 206 -3.14 0.42 -9.99
C CYS A 206 -3.88 -0.81 -10.54
N GLN A 207 -3.99 -1.90 -9.77
CA GLN A 207 -4.75 -3.09 -10.15
C GLN A 207 -6.23 -2.78 -10.36
N ALA A 208 -6.86 -1.99 -9.49
CA ALA A 208 -8.26 -1.59 -9.63
C ALA A 208 -8.50 -0.73 -10.87
N LEU A 209 -7.62 0.23 -11.13
CA LEU A 209 -7.66 1.04 -12.35
C LEU A 209 -7.46 0.19 -13.61
N TRP A 210 -6.52 -0.76 -13.57
CA TRP A 210 -6.30 -1.67 -14.70
C TRP A 210 -7.54 -2.51 -14.99
N GLN A 211 -8.16 -3.11 -13.98
CA GLN A 211 -9.40 -3.87 -14.13
C GLN A 211 -10.56 -3.01 -14.69
N HIS A 212 -10.64 -1.73 -14.26
CA HIS A 212 -11.65 -0.82 -14.77
C HIS A 212 -11.54 -0.61 -16.29
N PHE A 213 -10.31 -0.43 -16.81
CA PHE A 213 -10.08 -0.20 -18.23
C PHE A 213 -9.94 -1.50 -19.04
N HIS A 214 -9.65 -2.61 -18.40
CA HIS A 214 -9.38 -3.91 -19.01
C HIS A 214 -10.08 -5.05 -18.25
N PRO A 215 -11.43 -5.08 -18.19
CA PRO A 215 -12.20 -6.00 -17.34
C PRO A 215 -11.99 -7.49 -17.68
N GLU A 216 -11.65 -7.79 -18.94
CA GLU A 216 -11.40 -9.17 -19.39
C GLU A 216 -9.91 -9.59 -19.28
N SER A 217 -9.05 -8.71 -18.82
CA SER A 217 -7.62 -8.97 -18.71
C SER A 217 -7.26 -9.59 -17.36
N ALA A 218 -6.10 -10.29 -17.31
CA ALA A 218 -5.50 -10.68 -16.05
C ALA A 218 -5.18 -9.45 -15.19
N LEU A 219 -5.08 -9.64 -13.88
CA LEU A 219 -4.63 -8.60 -12.95
C LEU A 219 -3.27 -8.06 -13.38
N TRP A 220 -3.16 -6.74 -13.32
CA TRP A 220 -1.89 -6.07 -13.60
C TRP A 220 -0.84 -6.40 -12.53
N THR A 221 0.31 -6.83 -12.98
CA THR A 221 1.43 -7.24 -12.12
C THR A 221 2.76 -6.60 -12.49
N ASP A 222 2.77 -5.76 -13.52
CA ASP A 222 3.98 -5.02 -13.88
C ASP A 222 4.41 -4.11 -12.72
N LEU A 223 5.71 -3.92 -12.56
CA LEU A 223 6.30 -3.14 -11.46
C LEU A 223 6.01 -3.67 -10.06
N ILE A 224 5.61 -4.95 -9.92
CA ILE A 224 5.38 -5.58 -8.61
C ILE A 224 6.62 -5.54 -7.72
N GLU A 225 7.81 -5.53 -8.32
CA GLU A 225 9.08 -5.40 -7.63
C GLU A 225 9.20 -4.09 -6.83
N LEU A 226 8.50 -3.03 -7.24
CA LEU A 226 8.42 -1.78 -6.46
C LEU A 226 7.50 -1.90 -5.25
N ALA A 227 6.57 -2.84 -5.27
CA ALA A 227 5.64 -3.10 -4.15
C ALA A 227 6.18 -4.18 -3.19
N ALA A 228 7.32 -4.80 -3.50
CA ALA A 228 7.97 -5.83 -2.68
C ALA A 228 9.00 -5.25 -1.69
N VAL A 229 8.86 -3.99 -1.32
CA VAL A 229 9.79 -3.23 -0.47
C VAL A 229 9.59 -3.52 1.01
#